data_7e3615ee5bd270313d406e199c0dafd8
#
_entry.id   7e3615ee5bd270313d406e199c0dafd8
#
_cell.length_a   1.000
_cell.length_b   1.000
_cell.length_c   1.000
_cell.angle_alpha   90.00
_cell.angle_beta   90.00
_cell.angle_gamma   90.00
#
_symmetry.space_group_name_H-M   'P 1'
#
loop_
_entity.id
_entity.type
_entity.pdbx_description
1 polymer ?
#
loop_
_entity_poly.entity_id
_entity_poly.type
_entity_poly.pdbx_seq_one_letter_code
_entity_poly.pdbx_strand_id
1 'polypeptide(L)'
;MLKFLLKYSLTAAIIWTLIIFILCCTPGQYIPTTNWLELLSFDKFVHASIFFALSLLWLVFTFRIGRLNSFSIIFVILLCVSYGGALEIMQATIFSNRSGDWLDFIANTFGCLMGLWFFYKKKGILD
;
A
#
# COMPACT_ATOMS: atom_id res chain seq x y z
N MET A 1 -14.32 -14.58 11.34
CA MET A 1 -13.70 -13.55 10.47
C MET A 1 -12.20 -13.48 10.66
N LEU A 2 -11.71 -13.34 11.90
CA LEU A 2 -10.26 -13.22 12.17
C LEU A 2 -9.45 -14.43 11.71
N LYS A 3 -9.90 -15.64 12.03
CA LYS A 3 -9.25 -16.89 11.57
C LYS A 3 -9.19 -16.99 10.04
N PHE A 4 -10.22 -16.51 9.36
CA PHE A 4 -10.27 -16.46 7.90
C PHE A 4 -9.24 -15.48 7.35
N LEU A 5 -9.16 -14.27 7.92
CA LEU A 5 -8.16 -13.27 7.52
C LEU A 5 -6.73 -13.78 7.72
N LEU A 6 -6.47 -14.44 8.84
CA LEU A 6 -5.16 -15.04 9.10
C LEU A 6 -4.85 -16.14 8.10
N LYS A 7 -5.81 -17.04 7.83
CA LYS A 7 -5.63 -18.17 6.91
C LYS A 7 -5.28 -17.71 5.49
N TYR A 8 -5.93 -16.67 5.00
CA TYR A 8 -5.77 -16.20 3.63
C TYR A 8 -4.91 -14.93 3.51
N SER A 9 -4.16 -14.57 4.55
CA SER A 9 -3.37 -13.34 4.58
C SER A 9 -2.35 -13.23 3.44
N LEU A 10 -1.69 -14.32 3.08
CA LEU A 10 -0.76 -14.33 1.94
C LEU A 10 -1.49 -14.05 0.62
N THR A 11 -2.58 -14.77 0.39
CA THR A 11 -3.39 -14.60 -0.83
C THR A 11 -3.92 -13.17 -0.93
N ALA A 12 -4.43 -12.64 0.18
CA ALA A 12 -4.92 -11.26 0.23
C ALA A 12 -3.80 -10.24 -0.03
N ALA A 13 -2.62 -10.44 0.56
CA ALA A 13 -1.48 -9.56 0.35
C ALA A 13 -1.01 -9.56 -1.11
N ILE A 14 -0.92 -10.73 -1.73
CA ILE A 14 -0.53 -10.86 -3.14
C ILE A 14 -1.58 -10.21 -4.05
N ILE A 15 -2.86 -10.52 -3.86
CA ILE A 15 -3.94 -9.94 -4.67
C ILE A 15 -3.94 -8.42 -4.55
N TRP A 16 -3.79 -7.90 -3.34
CA TRP A 16 -3.77 -6.46 -3.11
C TRP A 16 -2.57 -5.78 -3.79
N THR A 17 -1.40 -6.40 -3.72
CA THR A 17 -0.19 -5.92 -4.42
C THR A 17 -0.43 -5.85 -5.93
N LEU A 18 -1.06 -6.88 -6.51
CA LEU A 18 -1.39 -6.91 -7.94
C LEU A 18 -2.45 -5.87 -8.31
N ILE A 19 -3.46 -5.66 -7.48
CA ILE A 19 -4.48 -4.63 -7.69
C ILE A 19 -3.83 -3.24 -7.75
N ILE A 20 -2.93 -2.95 -6.82
CA ILE A 20 -2.20 -1.68 -6.80
C ILE A 20 -1.41 -1.50 -8.11
N PHE A 21 -0.71 -2.54 -8.55
CA PHE A 21 0.04 -2.51 -9.80
C PHE A 21 -0.86 -2.18 -10.99
N ILE A 22 -1.99 -2.87 -11.10
CA ILE A 22 -2.96 -2.66 -12.19
C ILE A 22 -3.51 -1.24 -12.16
N LEU A 23 -3.90 -0.74 -10.99
CA LEU A 23 -4.41 0.63 -10.84
C LEU A 23 -3.37 1.67 -11.23
N CYS A 24 -2.12 1.46 -10.85
CA CYS A 24 -1.03 2.38 -11.18
C CYS A 24 -0.62 2.31 -12.66
N CYS A 25 -0.85 1.17 -13.33
CA CYS A 25 -0.59 0.99 -14.75
C CYS A 25 -1.73 1.48 -15.65
N THR A 26 -2.89 1.85 -15.09
CA THR A 26 -4.02 2.36 -15.86
C THR A 26 -3.64 3.70 -16.52
N PRO A 27 -3.79 3.84 -17.86
CA PRO A 27 -3.50 5.10 -18.53
C PRO A 27 -4.33 6.25 -17.97
N GLY A 28 -3.73 7.44 -17.84
CA GLY A 28 -4.37 8.60 -17.26
C GLY A 28 -5.66 9.03 -17.97
N GLN A 29 -5.78 8.74 -19.25
CA GLN A 29 -6.97 9.04 -20.05
C GLN A 29 -8.23 8.31 -19.60
N TYR A 30 -8.09 7.19 -18.90
CA TYR A 30 -9.21 6.40 -18.38
C TYR A 30 -9.57 6.76 -16.93
N ILE A 31 -8.88 7.73 -16.34
CA ILE A 31 -9.14 8.18 -14.97
C ILE A 31 -10.11 9.36 -15.02
N PRO A 32 -11.26 9.30 -14.31
CA PRO A 32 -12.20 10.40 -14.26
C PRO A 32 -11.52 11.67 -13.72
N THR A 33 -11.72 12.80 -14.40
CA THR A 33 -11.24 14.10 -13.94
C THR A 33 -12.38 14.88 -13.32
N THR A 34 -12.20 15.32 -12.10
CA THR A 34 -13.11 16.23 -11.41
C THR A 34 -12.37 17.54 -11.12
N ASN A 35 -12.95 18.44 -10.30
CA ASN A 35 -12.25 19.64 -9.86
C ASN A 35 -10.88 19.23 -9.28
N TRP A 36 -9.81 19.77 -9.85
CA TRP A 36 -8.45 19.34 -9.57
C TRP A 36 -8.01 19.51 -8.11
N LEU A 37 -8.58 20.47 -7.38
CA LEU A 37 -8.29 20.66 -5.94
C LEU A 37 -8.87 19.54 -5.10
N GLU A 38 -10.10 19.13 -5.39
CA GLU A 38 -10.72 17.97 -4.73
C GLU A 38 -10.00 16.69 -5.13
N LEU A 39 -9.61 16.60 -6.39
CA LEU A 39 -8.86 15.46 -6.91
C LEU A 39 -7.52 15.28 -6.19
N LEU A 40 -6.79 16.36 -5.91
CA LEU A 40 -5.50 16.31 -5.22
C LEU A 40 -5.65 15.76 -3.80
N SER A 41 -6.59 16.27 -3.00
CA SER A 41 -6.80 15.79 -1.63
C SER A 41 -7.31 14.36 -1.59
N PHE A 42 -8.25 14.02 -2.47
CA PHE A 42 -8.80 12.66 -2.56
C PHE A 42 -7.76 11.66 -3.04
N ASP A 43 -6.95 12.05 -4.02
CA ASP A 43 -5.88 11.21 -4.55
C ASP A 43 -4.85 10.84 -3.47
N LYS A 44 -4.39 11.80 -2.67
CA LYS A 44 -3.47 11.55 -1.55
C LYS A 44 -4.08 10.62 -0.51
N PHE A 45 -5.35 10.82 -0.18
CA PHE A 45 -6.08 9.95 0.75
C PHE A 45 -6.19 8.53 0.21
N VAL A 46 -6.49 8.36 -1.07
CA VAL A 46 -6.56 7.04 -1.72
C VAL A 46 -5.20 6.35 -1.68
N HIS A 47 -4.11 7.05 -2.03
CA HIS A 47 -2.75 6.50 -1.96
C HIS A 47 -2.39 6.05 -0.54
N ALA A 48 -2.64 6.88 0.45
CA ALA A 48 -2.38 6.53 1.85
C ALA A 48 -3.20 5.32 2.30
N SER A 49 -4.48 5.25 1.93
CA SER A 49 -5.37 4.14 2.29
C SER A 49 -4.94 2.82 1.66
N ILE A 50 -4.56 2.85 0.38
CA ILE A 50 -4.11 1.68 -0.37
C ILE A 50 -2.83 1.11 0.25
N PHE A 51 -1.87 1.95 0.56
CA PHE A 51 -0.59 1.52 1.16
C PHE A 51 -0.71 1.18 2.64
N PHE A 52 -1.66 1.77 3.35
CA PHE A 52 -2.06 1.32 4.68
C PHE A 52 -2.49 -0.15 4.65
N ALA A 53 -3.40 -0.50 3.77
CA ALA A 53 -3.87 -1.88 3.62
C ALA A 53 -2.74 -2.81 3.16
N LEU A 54 -1.87 -2.36 2.26
CA LEU A 54 -0.74 -3.14 1.77
C LEU A 54 0.21 -3.54 2.89
N SER A 55 0.67 -2.57 3.67
CA SER A 55 1.59 -2.83 4.78
C SER A 55 0.94 -3.70 5.86
N LEU A 56 -0.33 -3.44 6.17
CA LEU A 56 -1.07 -4.22 7.15
C LEU A 56 -1.19 -5.69 6.74
N LEU A 57 -1.55 -5.97 5.50
CA LEU A 57 -1.70 -7.34 5.00
C LEU A 57 -0.38 -8.11 5.04
N TRP A 58 0.73 -7.49 4.64
CA TRP A 58 2.04 -8.13 4.69
C TRP A 58 2.53 -8.35 6.13
N LEU A 59 2.24 -7.41 7.04
CA LEU A 59 2.57 -7.59 8.46
C LEU A 59 1.76 -8.71 9.11
N VAL A 60 0.46 -8.81 8.79
CA VAL A 60 -0.40 -9.90 9.28
C VAL A 60 0.10 -11.26 8.78
N PHE A 61 0.50 -11.34 7.50
CA PHE A 61 1.09 -12.56 6.96
C PHE A 61 2.40 -12.93 7.70
N THR A 62 3.28 -11.95 7.90
CA THR A 62 4.56 -12.17 8.60
C THR A 62 4.34 -12.66 10.03
N PHE A 63 3.35 -12.09 10.72
CA PHE A 63 2.91 -12.54 12.04
C PHE A 63 2.43 -13.99 12.01
N ARG A 64 1.57 -14.32 11.04
CA ARG A 64 0.98 -15.67 10.92
C ARG A 64 2.04 -16.75 10.75
N ILE A 65 3.09 -16.49 10.00
CA ILE A 65 4.16 -17.49 9.77
C ILE A 65 5.20 -17.53 10.90
N GLY A 66 4.97 -16.78 12.00
CA GLY A 66 5.85 -16.76 13.16
C GLY A 66 7.20 -16.10 12.92
N ARG A 67 7.29 -15.22 11.90
CA ARG A 67 8.53 -14.54 11.53
C ARG A 67 8.57 -13.09 11.95
N LEU A 68 7.65 -12.67 12.80
CA LEU A 68 7.56 -11.27 13.22
C LEU A 68 8.67 -10.92 14.20
N ASN A 69 9.62 -10.13 13.75
CA ASN A 69 10.69 -9.54 14.58
C ASN A 69 11.03 -8.16 14.03
N SER A 70 11.90 -7.42 14.72
CA SER A 70 12.26 -6.05 14.30
C SER A 70 12.81 -6.00 12.87
N PHE A 71 13.64 -6.97 12.49
CA PHE A 71 14.19 -7.03 11.15
C PHE A 71 13.11 -7.23 10.08
N SER A 72 12.22 -8.21 10.29
CA SER A 72 11.15 -8.50 9.33
C SER A 72 10.16 -7.35 9.19
N ILE A 73 9.87 -6.66 10.28
CA ILE A 73 8.99 -5.47 10.25
C ILE A 73 9.62 -4.37 9.40
N ILE A 74 10.88 -4.04 9.67
CA ILE A 74 11.60 -3.02 8.89
C ILE A 74 11.66 -3.44 7.42
N PHE A 75 11.96 -4.70 7.15
CA PHE A 75 12.04 -5.24 5.80
C PHE A 75 10.70 -5.10 5.04
N VAL A 76 9.58 -5.47 5.68
CA VAL A 76 8.24 -5.34 5.08
C VAL A 76 7.92 -3.87 4.77
N ILE A 77 8.18 -2.97 5.72
CA ILE A 77 7.89 -1.54 5.52
C ILE A 77 8.76 -0.96 4.41
N LEU A 78 10.05 -1.30 4.38
CA LEU A 78 10.96 -0.84 3.32
C LEU A 78 10.53 -1.38 1.95
N LEU A 79 10.08 -2.62 1.86
CA LEU A 79 9.55 -3.17 0.61
C LEU A 79 8.30 -2.43 0.15
N CYS A 80 7.37 -2.15 1.05
CA CYS A 80 6.14 -1.42 0.71
C CYS A 80 6.45 0.01 0.24
N VAL A 81 7.35 0.71 0.94
CA VAL A 81 7.78 2.07 0.58
C VAL A 81 8.52 2.06 -0.76
N SER A 82 9.43 1.12 -0.97
CA SER A 82 10.17 0.98 -2.24
C SER A 82 9.24 0.65 -3.40
N TYR A 83 8.24 -0.19 -3.17
CA TYR A 83 7.22 -0.51 -4.17
C TYR A 83 6.44 0.74 -4.59
N GLY A 84 6.03 1.57 -3.62
CA GLY A 84 5.39 2.84 -3.91
C GLY A 84 6.27 3.79 -4.71
N GLY A 85 7.54 3.90 -4.35
CA GLY A 85 8.52 4.71 -5.07
C GLY A 85 8.75 4.22 -6.50
N ALA A 86 8.88 2.90 -6.68
CA ALA A 86 9.04 2.30 -8.01
C ALA A 86 7.83 2.58 -8.92
N LEU A 87 6.63 2.48 -8.38
CA LEU A 87 5.40 2.78 -9.13
C LEU A 87 5.33 4.25 -9.55
N GLU A 88 5.74 5.18 -8.68
CA GLU A 88 5.79 6.61 -9.02
C GLU A 88 6.80 6.89 -10.15
N ILE A 89 7.97 6.26 -10.10
CA ILE A 89 8.98 6.37 -11.16
C ILE A 89 8.42 5.80 -12.48
N MET A 90 7.75 4.66 -12.44
CA MET A 90 7.13 4.05 -13.62
C MET A 90 6.05 4.94 -14.21
N GLN A 91 5.22 5.55 -13.38
CA GLN A 91 4.19 6.50 -13.83
C GLN A 91 4.80 7.72 -14.51
N ALA A 92 5.92 8.22 -13.99
CA ALA A 92 6.61 9.37 -14.55
C ALA A 92 7.29 9.08 -15.89
N THR A 93 7.74 7.84 -16.12
CA THR A 93 8.67 7.51 -17.23
C THR A 93 8.08 6.59 -18.29
N ILE A 94 7.20 5.66 -17.91
CA ILE A 94 6.75 4.57 -18.79
C ILE A 94 5.30 4.74 -19.25
N PHE A 95 4.39 5.16 -18.35
CA PHE A 95 2.97 5.16 -18.65
C PHE A 95 2.50 6.46 -19.30
N SER A 96 1.69 6.31 -20.36
CA SER A 96 1.11 7.43 -21.12
C SER A 96 0.10 8.20 -20.27
N ASN A 97 0.07 9.53 -20.41
CA ASN A 97 -0.89 10.41 -19.73
C ASN A 97 -0.89 10.26 -18.19
N ARG A 98 0.25 9.81 -17.65
CA ARG A 98 0.48 9.77 -16.20
C ARG A 98 1.70 10.62 -15.87
N SER A 99 1.63 11.32 -14.75
CA SER A 99 2.77 12.05 -14.19
C SER A 99 3.09 11.46 -12.82
N GLY A 100 4.35 11.18 -12.56
CA GLY A 100 4.81 10.84 -11.21
C GLY A 100 4.69 12.07 -10.31
N ASP A 101 4.25 11.85 -9.08
CA ASP A 101 4.14 12.89 -8.08
C ASP A 101 4.82 12.41 -6.79
N TRP A 102 5.89 13.08 -6.40
CA TRP A 102 6.60 12.74 -5.18
C TRP A 102 5.74 12.92 -3.91
N LEU A 103 4.69 13.78 -3.97
CA LEU A 103 3.72 13.89 -2.89
C LEU A 103 2.88 12.60 -2.75
N ASP A 104 2.61 11.91 -3.85
CA ASP A 104 1.98 10.59 -3.81
C ASP A 104 2.89 9.56 -3.12
N PHE A 105 4.19 9.65 -3.36
CA PHE A 105 5.18 8.82 -2.66
C PHE A 105 5.17 9.10 -1.14
N ILE A 106 5.07 10.35 -0.73
CA ILE A 106 4.94 10.72 0.69
C ILE A 106 3.64 10.15 1.27
N ALA A 107 2.52 10.26 0.54
CA ALA A 107 1.23 9.70 0.97
C ALA A 107 1.31 8.17 1.11
N ASN A 108 1.95 7.49 0.18
CA ASN A 108 2.17 6.04 0.24
C ASN A 108 2.98 5.66 1.47
N THR A 109 4.07 6.38 1.74
CA THR A 109 4.93 6.15 2.91
C THR A 109 4.16 6.39 4.21
N PHE A 110 3.39 7.46 4.28
CA PHE A 110 2.52 7.74 5.43
C PHE A 110 1.53 6.61 5.66
N GLY A 111 0.90 6.10 4.60
CA GLY A 111 0.00 4.96 4.67
C GLY A 111 0.67 3.72 5.25
N CYS A 112 1.87 3.40 4.79
CA CYS A 112 2.66 2.26 5.31
C CYS A 112 2.94 2.39 6.80
N LEU A 113 3.33 3.57 7.26
CA LEU A 113 3.62 3.82 8.67
C LEU A 113 2.36 3.76 9.54
N MET A 114 1.25 4.24 9.03
CA MET A 114 -0.05 4.14 9.73
C MET A 114 -0.53 2.69 9.81
N GLY A 115 -0.29 1.89 8.77
CA GLY A 115 -0.55 0.45 8.78
C GLY A 115 0.25 -0.27 9.85
N LEU A 116 1.53 0.07 9.99
CA LEU A 116 2.40 -0.45 11.04
C LEU A 116 1.89 -0.09 12.44
N TRP A 117 1.54 1.18 12.64
CA TRP A 117 1.00 1.66 13.92
C TRP A 117 -0.30 0.93 14.28
N PHE A 118 -1.21 0.80 13.34
CA PHE A 118 -2.47 0.10 13.53
C PHE A 118 -2.23 -1.39 13.86
N PHE A 119 -1.31 -2.02 13.14
CA PHE A 119 -0.93 -3.41 13.38
C PHE A 119 -0.47 -3.61 14.84
N TYR A 120 0.41 -2.76 15.34
CA TYR A 120 0.87 -2.84 16.72
C TYR A 120 -0.26 -2.67 17.73
N LYS A 121 -1.18 -1.74 17.47
CA LYS A 121 -2.34 -1.54 18.36
C LYS A 121 -3.27 -2.75 18.41
N LYS A 122 -3.39 -3.49 17.31
CA LYS A 122 -4.33 -4.59 17.18
C LYS A 122 -3.68 -5.98 17.28
N LYS A 123 -2.38 -6.05 17.38
CA LYS A 123 -1.63 -7.31 17.43
C LYS A 123 -2.14 -8.25 18.52
N GLY A 124 -2.48 -7.74 19.69
CA GLY A 124 -3.01 -8.56 20.79
C GLY A 124 -4.32 -9.28 20.47
N ILE A 125 -5.08 -8.82 19.48
CA ILE A 125 -6.28 -9.51 19.00
C ILE A 125 -5.92 -10.71 18.13
N LEU A 126 -4.75 -10.66 17.48
CA LEU A 126 -4.24 -11.72 16.59
C LEU A 126 -3.58 -12.86 17.38
N ASP A 127 -3.07 -12.57 18.56
CA ASP A 127 -2.51 -13.54 19.49
C ASP A 127 -3.64 -14.38 20.12
#